data_0d157002df55ea50c7771cfe43c1a235
#
_entry.id   0d157002df55ea50c7771cfe43c1a235
#
_cell.length_a   1.000
_cell.length_b   1.000
_cell.length_c   1.000
_cell.angle_alpha   90.00
_cell.angle_beta   90.00
_cell.angle_gamma   90.00
#
_symmetry.space_group_name_H-M   'P 1'
#
loop_
_entity.id
_entity.type
_entity.pdbx_description
1 polymer ?
#
loop_
_entity_poly.entity_id
_entity_poly.type
_entity_poly.pdbx_seq_one_letter_code
_entity_poly.pdbx_strand_id
1 'polypeptide(L)'
;MTTSDGKPSAAGQQTTARGPADPAAAARDNGPGRNTRAAGRTATRPGRQAGTRFGVIDEVGVIALYEDRLLRILLQSDPLALRLIGQADLAHRPALEQALRRAEQAMADVLIDLAELEFIDVGGVRQMMDLAGVLAIDGRQVVISGVRPAVRPILQVCLWPHPANLQVKNAREPETARRGRRRG
;
A
#
# COMPACT_ATOMS: atom_id res chain seq x y z
N MET A 1 -28.58 2.55 -55.78
CA MET A 1 -27.77 1.67 -56.61
C MET A 1 -26.53 1.36 -55.78
N THR A 2 -26.31 0.31 -55.25
CA THR A 2 -26.37 -1.13 -55.28
C THR A 2 -25.68 -1.59 -54.02
N THR A 3 -26.38 -2.21 -53.08
CA THR A 3 -26.49 -3.63 -52.73
C THR A 3 -25.17 -4.44 -52.75
N SER A 4 -24.83 -5.02 -51.62
CA SER A 4 -24.51 -6.44 -51.39
C SER A 4 -23.96 -6.59 -49.99
N ASP A 5 -24.63 -7.14 -49.02
CA ASP A 5 -24.94 -8.52 -48.69
C ASP A 5 -23.72 -9.44 -48.66
N GLY A 6 -23.48 -10.08 -47.56
CA GLY A 6 -22.51 -11.11 -47.36
C GLY A 6 -22.33 -11.62 -45.93
N LYS A 7 -23.35 -12.33 -45.36
CA LYS A 7 -23.19 -13.31 -44.30
C LYS A 7 -23.16 -14.70 -44.97
N PRO A 8 -22.39 -15.68 -44.47
CA PRO A 8 -22.92 -16.77 -43.65
C PRO A 8 -21.93 -17.17 -42.51
N SER A 9 -22.36 -17.55 -41.30
CA SER A 9 -23.04 -18.76 -40.84
C SER A 9 -22.33 -20.11 -41.16
N ALA A 10 -21.86 -20.77 -40.11
CA ALA A 10 -21.85 -22.21 -39.80
C ALA A 10 -20.97 -22.42 -38.54
N ALA A 11 -21.40 -22.84 -37.39
CA ALA A 11 -22.03 -24.12 -37.02
C ALA A 11 -21.04 -25.29 -36.99
N GLY A 12 -20.97 -25.92 -35.84
CA GLY A 12 -20.43 -27.26 -35.62
C GLY A 12 -19.24 -27.29 -34.69
N GLN A 13 -19.08 -28.10 -33.68
CA GLN A 13 -19.85 -29.23 -33.17
C GLN A 13 -19.31 -29.58 -31.79
N GLN A 14 -20.15 -30.02 -30.96
CA GLN A 14 -19.98 -30.72 -29.73
C GLN A 14 -19.06 -31.93 -29.85
N THR A 15 -18.22 -32.19 -28.87
CA THR A 15 -17.91 -33.61 -28.55
C THR A 15 -17.80 -33.79 -27.04
N THR A 16 -18.72 -34.54 -26.57
CA THR A 16 -18.87 -35.20 -25.28
C THR A 16 -17.93 -36.41 -25.16
N ALA A 17 -17.30 -36.60 -24.00
CA ALA A 17 -16.96 -37.91 -23.42
C ALA A 17 -16.59 -37.66 -21.96
N ARG A 18 -17.36 -37.89 -21.00
CA ARG A 18 -17.92 -39.09 -20.31
C ARG A 18 -16.85 -40.11 -19.92
N GLY A 19 -16.61 -40.14 -18.60
CA GLY A 19 -16.85 -41.29 -17.86
C GLY A 19 -15.69 -41.82 -17.01
N PRO A 20 -16.05 -42.70 -16.13
CA PRO A 20 -15.78 -42.54 -14.71
C PRO A 20 -14.84 -43.66 -14.20
N ALA A 21 -14.38 -43.57 -12.97
CA ALA A 21 -14.25 -44.72 -12.09
C ALA A 21 -13.46 -44.36 -10.81
N ASP A 22 -14.16 -44.28 -9.72
CA ASP A 22 -13.71 -44.84 -8.45
C ASP A 22 -13.80 -46.35 -8.53
N PRO A 23 -13.01 -47.17 -7.84
CA PRO A 23 -13.37 -47.49 -6.49
C PRO A 23 -12.24 -47.82 -5.48
N ALA A 24 -12.51 -47.46 -4.25
CA ALA A 24 -12.53 -48.31 -3.05
C ALA A 24 -11.31 -49.17 -2.66
N ALA A 25 -11.00 -48.97 -1.39
CA ALA A 25 -10.68 -49.98 -0.39
C ALA A 25 -9.28 -50.60 -0.35
N ALA A 26 -8.59 -50.30 0.74
CA ALA A 26 -8.08 -51.33 1.64
C ALA A 26 -7.60 -50.75 2.96
N ALA A 27 -8.34 -51.00 3.96
CA ALA A 27 -7.94 -50.97 5.36
C ALA A 27 -6.76 -51.92 5.61
N ARG A 28 -5.80 -51.52 6.40
CA ARG A 28 -5.04 -52.39 7.28
C ARG A 28 -4.62 -51.65 8.55
N ASP A 29 -5.29 -52.03 9.56
CA ASP A 29 -5.01 -52.07 10.96
C ASP A 29 -3.62 -52.64 11.28
N ASN A 30 -2.90 -52.01 12.21
CA ASN A 30 -2.05 -52.71 13.16
C ASN A 30 -1.53 -51.74 14.24
N GLY A 31 -2.09 -51.81 15.36
CA GLY A 31 -1.66 -52.15 16.66
C GLY A 31 -0.62 -51.30 17.44
N PRO A 32 -0.75 -51.25 18.76
CA PRO A 32 -0.12 -50.22 19.58
C PRO A 32 1.29 -50.60 20.05
N GLY A 33 2.23 -49.65 19.84
CA GLY A 33 3.58 -49.72 20.43
C GLY A 33 3.76 -48.59 21.43
N ARG A 34 3.59 -48.90 22.71
CA ARG A 34 4.11 -48.08 23.82
C ARG A 34 5.60 -47.97 23.70
N ASN A 35 6.16 -46.79 23.75
CA ASN A 35 7.41 -46.56 24.46
C ASN A 35 7.50 -45.11 24.91
N THR A 36 7.49 -44.97 26.19
CA THR A 36 7.91 -43.91 27.06
C THR A 36 9.39 -43.58 26.85
N ARG A 37 9.71 -42.29 26.73
CA ARG A 37 10.74 -41.56 27.51
C ARG A 37 11.02 -40.20 26.89
N ALA A 38 10.60 -39.22 27.57
CA ALA A 38 11.32 -38.09 28.11
C ALA A 38 12.63 -37.71 27.41
N ALA A 39 12.67 -36.52 26.81
CA ALA A 39 13.67 -35.49 27.07
C ALA A 39 13.50 -34.31 26.10
N GLY A 40 13.47 -33.13 26.64
CA GLY A 40 13.99 -31.96 25.95
C GLY A 40 13.05 -31.27 24.97
N ARG A 41 11.92 -30.83 25.44
CA ARG A 41 11.18 -29.76 24.73
C ARG A 41 11.86 -28.43 25.00
N THR A 42 12.89 -28.11 24.26
CA THR A 42 13.26 -26.72 24.04
C THR A 42 12.10 -26.10 23.23
N ALA A 43 11.15 -25.55 23.95
CA ALA A 43 10.16 -24.66 23.38
C ALA A 43 10.93 -23.47 22.81
N THR A 44 11.19 -23.50 21.51
CA THR A 44 11.53 -22.31 20.74
C THR A 44 10.33 -21.38 20.90
N ARG A 45 10.46 -20.44 21.82
CA ARG A 45 9.53 -19.32 21.94
C ARG A 45 9.39 -18.72 20.54
N PRO A 46 8.17 -18.68 19.96
CA PRO A 46 7.95 -17.86 18.77
C PRO A 46 8.36 -16.45 19.16
N GLY A 47 9.30 -15.88 18.38
CA GLY A 47 9.73 -14.51 18.57
C GLY A 47 8.52 -13.62 18.74
N ARG A 48 8.53 -12.82 19.81
CA ARG A 48 7.59 -11.72 19.99
C ARG A 48 7.66 -10.90 18.71
N GLN A 49 6.70 -11.07 17.84
CA GLN A 49 6.42 -10.10 16.80
C GLN A 49 6.17 -8.79 17.55
N ALA A 50 7.01 -7.80 17.28
CA ALA A 50 6.85 -6.46 17.81
C ALA A 50 5.42 -6.05 17.48
N GLY A 51 4.58 -5.90 18.50
CA GLY A 51 3.16 -5.71 18.35
C GLY A 51 2.89 -4.45 17.55
N THR A 52 2.30 -4.63 16.40
CA THR A 52 1.70 -3.57 15.61
C THR A 52 0.58 -2.97 16.47
N ARG A 53 0.80 -1.78 17.00
CA ARG A 53 -0.24 -1.06 17.75
C ARG A 53 -1.11 -0.33 16.74
N PHE A 54 -2.34 -0.81 16.58
CA PHE A 54 -3.37 -0.09 15.85
C PHE A 54 -4.19 0.76 16.82
N GLY A 55 -4.33 2.06 16.50
CA GLY A 55 -5.40 2.89 17.03
C GLY A 55 -5.20 3.49 18.43
N VAL A 56 -4.18 4.31 18.65
CA VAL A 56 -4.19 5.29 19.73
C VAL A 56 -4.66 6.62 19.16
N ILE A 57 -5.83 7.09 19.56
CA ILE A 57 -6.31 8.43 19.21
C ILE A 57 -5.58 9.39 20.17
N ASP A 58 -4.73 10.24 19.62
CA ASP A 58 -4.18 11.38 20.36
C ASP A 58 -5.22 12.50 20.39
N GLU A 59 -5.16 13.39 21.39
CA GLU A 59 -6.16 14.45 21.64
C GLU A 59 -6.37 15.44 20.47
N VAL A 60 -5.63 15.30 19.38
CA VAL A 60 -5.61 16.21 18.20
C VAL A 60 -6.24 15.58 16.95
N GLY A 61 -6.98 14.48 17.07
CA GLY A 61 -7.59 13.84 15.89
C GLY A 61 -6.59 13.10 15.00
N VAL A 62 -5.43 12.70 15.53
CA VAL A 62 -4.41 11.91 14.85
C VAL A 62 -4.50 10.45 15.28
N ILE A 63 -4.54 9.56 14.30
CA ILE A 63 -4.62 8.11 14.52
C ILE A 63 -3.34 7.46 13.99
N ALA A 64 -2.66 6.65 14.81
CA ALA A 64 -1.58 5.81 14.32
C ALA A 64 -2.18 4.61 13.57
N LEU A 65 -2.00 4.56 12.26
CA LEU A 65 -2.44 3.45 11.42
C LEU A 65 -1.45 2.29 11.42
N TYR A 66 -0.17 2.61 11.57
CA TYR A 66 0.91 1.64 11.62
C TYR A 66 2.08 2.19 12.42
N GLU A 67 2.76 1.34 13.17
CA GLU A 67 3.99 1.70 13.89
C GLU A 67 4.85 0.46 14.13
N ASP A 68 6.09 0.52 13.67
CA ASP A 68 7.15 -0.41 14.03
C ASP A 68 8.48 0.34 14.29
N ARG A 69 9.60 -0.33 14.21
CA ARG A 69 10.91 0.28 14.48
C ARG A 69 11.40 1.21 13.37
N LEU A 70 10.92 1.03 12.15
CA LEU A 70 11.42 1.72 10.97
C LEU A 70 10.41 2.69 10.39
N LEU A 71 9.12 2.37 10.47
CA LEU A 71 8.06 3.17 9.87
C LEU A 71 6.93 3.45 10.86
N ARG A 72 6.47 4.69 10.86
CA ARG A 72 5.24 5.11 11.52
C ARG A 72 4.35 5.82 10.50
N ILE A 73 3.08 5.44 10.45
CA ILE A 73 2.07 6.05 9.58
C ILE A 73 0.96 6.61 10.43
N LEU A 74 0.76 7.91 10.34
CA LEU A 74 -0.27 8.64 11.08
C LEU A 74 -1.33 9.16 10.11
N LEU A 75 -2.59 9.08 10.50
CA LEU A 75 -3.71 9.70 9.80
C LEU A 75 -4.24 10.84 10.66
N GLN A 76 -4.26 12.03 10.11
CA GLN A 76 -4.94 13.20 10.64
C GLN A 76 -6.24 13.39 9.85
N SER A 77 -7.34 13.71 10.54
CA SER A 77 -8.66 13.79 9.91
C SER A 77 -9.01 15.19 9.39
N ASP A 78 -8.49 16.24 10.03
CA ASP A 78 -8.76 17.63 9.63
C ASP A 78 -7.51 18.52 9.79
N PRO A 79 -6.90 18.97 8.67
CA PRO A 79 -7.15 18.50 7.30
C PRO A 79 -6.74 17.04 7.12
N LEU A 80 -7.36 16.34 6.15
CA LEU A 80 -7.02 14.95 5.89
C LEU A 80 -5.56 14.84 5.43
N ALA A 81 -4.73 14.23 6.27
CA ALA A 81 -3.31 14.07 6.00
C ALA A 81 -2.80 12.70 6.45
N LEU A 82 -1.98 12.09 5.60
CA LEU A 82 -1.16 10.94 5.94
C LEU A 82 0.27 11.41 6.18
N ARG A 83 0.78 11.25 7.40
CA ARG A 83 2.18 11.54 7.71
C ARG A 83 2.97 10.24 7.78
N LEU A 84 4.04 10.17 7.02
CA LEU A 84 4.97 9.06 6.99
C LEU A 84 6.28 9.47 7.68
N ILE A 85 6.72 8.67 8.65
CA ILE A 85 7.89 8.95 9.47
C ILE A 85 8.83 7.75 9.41
N GLY A 86 10.11 7.95 9.08
CA GLY A 86 11.12 6.93 9.03
C GLY A 86 11.34 6.32 7.65
N GLN A 87 11.29 5.00 7.49
CA GLN A 87 11.69 4.30 6.26
C GLN A 87 10.57 3.39 5.78
N ALA A 88 10.12 3.59 4.54
CA ALA A 88 9.10 2.78 3.88
C ALA A 88 9.72 1.90 2.79
N ASP A 89 10.07 0.68 3.15
CA ASP A 89 10.65 -0.33 2.24
C ASP A 89 9.59 -1.37 1.81
N LEU A 90 10.06 -2.40 1.10
CA LEU A 90 9.24 -3.51 0.60
C LEU A 90 8.39 -4.19 1.70
N ALA A 91 8.92 -4.32 2.92
CA ALA A 91 8.22 -4.96 4.03
C ALA A 91 7.01 -4.13 4.51
N HIS A 92 7.06 -2.81 4.32
CA HIS A 92 6.03 -1.88 4.75
C HIS A 92 4.92 -1.63 3.71
N ARG A 93 5.05 -2.19 2.49
CA ARG A 93 4.05 -2.00 1.42
C ARG A 93 2.62 -2.33 1.82
N PRO A 94 2.34 -3.46 2.53
CA PRO A 94 0.97 -3.75 2.96
C PRO A 94 0.41 -2.71 3.94
N ALA A 95 1.25 -2.20 4.84
CA ALA A 95 0.84 -1.16 5.79
C ALA A 95 0.56 0.17 5.09
N LEU A 96 1.42 0.56 4.15
CA LEU A 96 1.24 1.76 3.34
C LEU A 96 -0.02 1.66 2.48
N GLU A 97 -0.25 0.54 1.81
CA GLU A 97 -1.47 0.29 1.03
C GLU A 97 -2.73 0.45 1.88
N GLN A 98 -2.75 -0.16 3.06
CA GLN A 98 -3.89 -0.04 3.97
C GLN A 98 -4.12 1.41 4.41
N ALA A 99 -3.07 2.15 4.70
CA ALA A 99 -3.16 3.56 5.08
C ALA A 99 -3.70 4.43 3.94
N LEU A 100 -3.22 4.22 2.71
CA LEU A 100 -3.70 4.94 1.52
C LEU A 100 -5.17 4.62 1.23
N ARG A 101 -5.59 3.36 1.33
CA ARG A 101 -7.01 2.97 1.21
C ARG A 101 -7.88 3.64 2.28
N ARG A 102 -7.36 3.81 3.50
CA ARG A 102 -8.08 4.52 4.56
C ARG A 102 -8.29 6.00 4.23
N ALA A 103 -7.27 6.64 3.66
CA ALA A 103 -7.35 8.01 3.19
C ALA A 103 -8.29 8.18 1.98
N GLU A 104 -8.32 7.21 1.06
CA GLU A 104 -9.25 7.15 -0.06
C GLU A 104 -10.70 7.23 0.41
N GLN A 105 -11.06 6.46 1.46
CA GLN A 105 -12.42 6.38 2.01
C GLN A 105 -12.91 7.69 2.63
N ALA A 106 -12.04 8.64 2.93
CA ALA A 106 -12.42 9.88 3.61
C ALA A 106 -13.11 10.92 2.73
N MET A 107 -13.30 10.66 1.43
CA MET A 107 -14.04 11.52 0.48
C MET A 107 -13.56 12.98 0.42
N ALA A 108 -12.27 13.22 0.69
CA ALA A 108 -11.62 14.53 0.67
C ALA A 108 -10.29 14.48 -0.11
N ASP A 109 -9.73 15.64 -0.43
CA ASP A 109 -8.35 15.72 -0.93
C ASP A 109 -7.39 15.16 0.11
N VAL A 110 -6.34 14.49 -0.34
CA VAL A 110 -5.37 13.82 0.55
C VAL A 110 -4.04 14.54 0.52
N LEU A 111 -3.60 14.99 1.68
CA LEU A 111 -2.23 15.45 1.90
C LEU A 111 -1.36 14.28 2.34
N ILE A 112 -0.23 14.04 1.68
CA ILE A 112 0.79 13.08 2.09
C ILE A 112 2.02 13.88 2.54
N ASP A 113 2.27 13.87 3.86
CA ASP A 113 3.40 14.58 4.46
C ASP A 113 4.60 13.63 4.61
N LEU A 114 5.69 13.98 3.91
CA LEU A 114 6.95 13.24 3.87
C LEU A 114 8.09 13.96 4.59
N ALA A 115 7.78 14.96 5.41
CA ALA A 115 8.81 15.79 6.08
C ALA A 115 9.75 14.97 6.96
N GLU A 116 9.28 13.88 7.52
CA GLU A 116 10.04 13.00 8.41
C GLU A 116 10.36 11.64 7.76
N LEU A 117 10.04 11.46 6.47
CA LEU A 117 10.37 10.25 5.73
C LEU A 117 11.83 10.29 5.28
N GLU A 118 12.61 9.28 5.64
CA GLU A 118 14.02 9.16 5.31
C GLU A 118 14.25 8.36 4.03
N PHE A 119 13.42 7.37 3.78
CA PHE A 119 13.51 6.47 2.64
C PHE A 119 12.13 5.98 2.20
N ILE A 120 11.96 5.82 0.89
CA ILE A 120 10.82 5.13 0.30
C ILE A 120 11.30 4.35 -0.93
N ASP A 121 10.79 3.15 -1.14
CA ASP A 121 11.08 2.39 -2.34
C ASP A 121 10.17 2.79 -3.52
N VAL A 122 10.52 2.32 -4.73
CA VAL A 122 9.73 2.56 -5.95
C VAL A 122 8.27 2.08 -5.80
N GLY A 123 8.07 0.98 -5.08
CA GLY A 123 6.73 0.43 -4.88
C GLY A 123 5.86 1.30 -4.00
N GLY A 124 6.42 1.89 -2.94
CA GLY A 124 5.72 2.85 -2.11
C GLY A 124 5.30 4.11 -2.89
N VAL A 125 6.19 4.62 -3.75
CA VAL A 125 5.84 5.76 -4.63
C VAL A 125 4.73 5.38 -5.61
N ARG A 126 4.78 4.18 -6.20
CA ARG A 126 3.71 3.70 -7.10
C ARG A 126 2.37 3.61 -6.41
N GLN A 127 2.31 3.13 -5.17
CA GLN A 127 1.06 3.10 -4.40
C GLN A 127 0.46 4.51 -4.19
N MET A 128 1.30 5.54 -4.00
CA MET A 128 0.82 6.93 -3.95
C MET A 128 0.28 7.40 -5.30
N MET A 129 0.89 6.98 -6.41
CA MET A 129 0.39 7.28 -7.76
C MET A 129 -0.93 6.58 -8.05
N ASP A 130 -1.07 5.32 -7.63
CA ASP A 130 -2.31 4.54 -7.78
C ASP A 130 -3.44 5.22 -7.01
N LEU A 131 -3.19 5.69 -5.79
CA LEU A 131 -4.14 6.52 -5.04
C LEU A 131 -4.53 7.77 -5.83
N ALA A 132 -3.57 8.51 -6.38
CA ALA A 132 -3.87 9.70 -7.19
C ALA A 132 -4.76 9.34 -8.39
N GLY A 133 -4.47 8.23 -9.08
CA GLY A 133 -5.30 7.74 -10.17
C GLY A 133 -6.73 7.46 -9.77
N VAL A 134 -6.95 6.82 -8.62
CA VAL A 134 -8.29 6.54 -8.10
C VAL A 134 -9.01 7.83 -7.73
N LEU A 135 -8.36 8.74 -7.00
CA LEU A 135 -8.96 10.01 -6.58
C LEU A 135 -9.28 10.94 -7.75
N ALA A 136 -8.56 10.84 -8.87
CA ALA A 136 -8.83 11.61 -10.08
C ALA A 136 -10.22 11.34 -10.66
N ILE A 137 -10.77 10.13 -10.49
CA ILE A 137 -12.10 9.74 -10.97
C ILE A 137 -13.17 10.62 -10.32
N ASP A 138 -12.97 10.96 -9.04
CA ASP A 138 -13.88 11.78 -8.25
C ASP A 138 -13.51 13.27 -8.26
N GLY A 139 -12.52 13.67 -9.08
CA GLY A 139 -12.01 15.04 -9.14
C GLY A 139 -11.22 15.48 -7.92
N ARG A 140 -10.81 14.55 -7.06
CA ARG A 140 -10.04 14.78 -5.83
C ARG A 140 -8.56 14.87 -6.11
N GLN A 141 -7.82 15.54 -5.24
CA GLN A 141 -6.40 15.79 -5.41
C GLN A 141 -5.56 15.04 -4.37
N VAL A 142 -4.34 14.71 -4.77
CA VAL A 142 -3.26 14.26 -3.87
C VAL A 142 -2.18 15.33 -3.84
N VAL A 143 -1.82 15.76 -2.64
CA VAL A 143 -0.74 16.71 -2.43
C VAL A 143 0.37 16.05 -1.64
N ILE A 144 1.53 15.90 -2.23
CA ILE A 144 2.73 15.41 -1.53
C ILE A 144 3.50 16.64 -1.03
N SER A 145 3.79 16.69 0.25
CA SER A 145 4.52 17.79 0.89
C SER A 145 5.71 17.31 1.71
N GLY A 146 6.59 18.23 2.08
CA GLY A 146 7.70 17.94 2.99
C GLY A 146 8.79 17.04 2.40
N VAL A 147 8.91 16.95 1.07
CA VAL A 147 9.85 16.05 0.41
C VAL A 147 11.30 16.38 0.77
N ARG A 148 11.95 15.46 1.48
CA ARG A 148 13.37 15.57 1.85
C ARG A 148 14.29 15.37 0.65
N PRO A 149 15.51 15.93 0.66
CA PRO A 149 16.48 15.75 -0.42
C PRO A 149 16.79 14.28 -0.74
N ALA A 150 16.82 13.41 0.26
CA ALA A 150 17.08 11.98 0.08
C ALA A 150 15.95 11.23 -0.67
N VAL A 151 14.70 11.69 -0.51
CA VAL A 151 13.51 11.07 -1.13
C VAL A 151 13.20 11.69 -2.50
N ARG A 152 13.64 12.93 -2.75
CA ARG A 152 13.33 13.67 -3.98
C ARG A 152 13.71 12.94 -5.27
N PRO A 153 14.90 12.33 -5.42
CA PRO A 153 15.29 11.70 -6.68
C PRO A 153 14.37 10.56 -7.08
N ILE A 154 13.95 9.72 -6.12
CA ILE A 154 13.06 8.60 -6.41
C ILE A 154 11.66 9.07 -6.81
N LEU A 155 11.16 10.12 -6.14
CA LEU A 155 9.89 10.73 -6.53
C LEU A 155 9.96 11.31 -7.94
N GLN A 156 11.02 12.04 -8.29
CA GLN A 156 11.17 12.62 -9.61
C GLN A 156 11.18 11.56 -10.73
N VAL A 157 11.86 10.44 -10.51
CA VAL A 157 11.91 9.35 -11.50
C VAL A 157 10.57 8.62 -11.61
N CYS A 158 9.93 8.33 -10.49
CA CYS A 158 8.71 7.53 -10.46
C CYS A 158 7.44 8.30 -10.82
N LEU A 159 7.41 9.61 -10.56
CA LEU A 159 6.23 10.44 -10.81
C LEU A 159 6.17 10.99 -12.26
N TRP A 160 7.01 10.53 -13.15
CA TRP A 160 6.98 10.96 -14.55
C TRP A 160 6.25 9.94 -15.44
N PRO A 161 5.24 10.32 -16.25
CA PRO A 161 4.55 11.62 -16.26
C PRO A 161 3.65 11.82 -15.04
N HIS A 162 3.55 13.05 -14.54
CA HIS A 162 2.73 13.37 -13.37
C HIS A 162 1.24 13.21 -13.67
N PRO A 163 0.47 12.50 -12.82
CA PRO A 163 -0.98 12.59 -12.84
C PRO A 163 -1.45 14.04 -12.65
N ALA A 164 -2.44 14.48 -13.39
CA ALA A 164 -2.90 15.88 -13.36
C ALA A 164 -3.41 16.33 -11.97
N ASN A 165 -3.91 15.40 -11.17
CA ASN A 165 -4.41 15.63 -9.81
C ASN A 165 -3.36 15.40 -8.71
N LEU A 166 -2.11 15.13 -9.07
CA LEU A 166 -1.00 14.98 -8.12
C LEU A 166 -0.15 16.25 -8.10
N GLN A 167 0.00 16.85 -6.93
CA GLN A 167 0.86 18.02 -6.72
C GLN A 167 1.98 17.67 -5.76
N VAL A 168 3.21 18.03 -6.11
CA VAL A 168 4.37 17.91 -5.21
C VAL A 168 4.74 19.32 -4.74
N LYS A 169 4.52 19.59 -3.44
CA LYS A 169 4.94 20.84 -2.81
C LYS A 169 6.29 20.61 -2.13
N ASN A 170 7.31 21.31 -2.60
CA ASN A 170 8.59 21.33 -1.91
C ASN A 170 8.39 21.92 -0.50
N ALA A 171 9.13 21.40 0.47
CA ALA A 171 9.20 22.05 1.78
C ALA A 171 9.43 23.54 1.57
N ARG A 172 8.58 24.40 2.16
CA ARG A 172 8.82 25.84 2.14
C ARG A 172 10.23 26.07 2.65
N GLU A 173 11.10 26.61 1.81
CA GLU A 173 12.29 27.27 2.33
C GLU A 173 11.79 28.28 3.37
N PRO A 174 12.36 28.26 4.58
CA PRO A 174 11.93 29.18 5.62
C PRO A 174 12.01 30.61 5.06
N GLU A 175 10.91 31.32 5.13
CA GLU A 175 10.70 32.69 4.61
C GLU A 175 11.70 33.74 5.16
N THR A 176 12.65 33.31 6.00
CA THR A 176 13.70 34.15 6.59
C THR A 176 14.75 34.64 5.61
N ALA A 177 14.86 34.07 4.40
CA ALA A 177 15.85 34.48 3.41
C ALA A 177 15.45 35.74 2.58
N ARG A 178 14.19 36.19 2.64
CA ARG A 178 13.73 37.34 1.84
C ARG A 178 13.86 38.72 2.51
N ARG A 179 14.19 38.80 3.79
CA ARG A 179 14.30 40.09 4.50
C ARG A 179 15.67 40.75 4.43
N GLY A 180 16.70 40.12 3.85
CA GLY A 180 18.07 40.62 3.82
C GLY A 180 18.49 41.45 2.59
N ARG A 181 17.65 41.60 1.56
CA ARG A 181 18.05 42.27 0.30
C ARG A 181 17.33 43.60 -0.02
N ARG A 182 16.85 44.31 0.98
CA ARG A 182 16.43 45.72 0.78
C ARG A 182 17.10 46.62 1.81
N ARG A 183 18.38 46.89 1.64
CA ARG A 183 19.09 48.12 2.11
C ARG A 183 20.49 48.06 1.51
N GLY A 184 20.68 48.78 0.46
CA GLY A 184 21.91 49.10 -0.18
C GLY A 184 21.61 50.03 -1.36
#